data_697f00e8f46be694cf81154e9d3bd0d7
#
_entry.id   697f00e8f46be694cf81154e9d3bd0d7
#
_cell.length_a   1.000
_cell.length_b   1.000
_cell.length_c   1.000
_cell.angle_alpha   90.00
_cell.angle_beta   90.00
_cell.angle_gamma   90.00
#
_symmetry.space_group_name_H-M   'P 1'
#
loop_
_entity.id
_entity.type
_entity.pdbx_description
1 polymer ?
#
loop_
_entity_poly.entity_id
_entity_poly.type
_entity_poly.pdbx_seq_one_letter_code
_entity_poly.pdbx_strand_id
1 'polypeptide(L)'
;MKKISLEQAIQIALEHYQLKQYKQVTQILQPLIQHGVQDNDIYLLIGNAYHCLGQYQLAIQAYLGGLHIDPDSADLYVNLGNAYIQRGSYYDAIDSYNSAIAIESNDIAVHRNLMYAYSATRQTQNAMQKCDEILSVVGLPSNNLDIALESQYHRQNPSPAYLSYIDMYNKLHVNGDSENKIDSQKMYAGRSIIPWISTVKKLITLTDSQSLLDYGSGKGLQYQSMPLEGKGLQDYWKIDDLYCYDPGYPPYRKFPQKQYDAVIATDVLEHCDQKDVKWVIEELFGLTRKVVFANIACFKSNRTLPDGQNAHCTVSPGVWWNRILRSVTPDYPSVKYCFLIEYFFLDVVGQGRIFQILSDFNDIEEYIKCNPLVYYTSDGKS
;
A
#
# COMPACT_ATOMS: atom_id res chain seq x y z
N MET A 1 -19.95 0.63 -52.72
CA MET A 1 -19.21 1.05 -51.55
C MET A 1 -17.84 1.57 -52.01
N LYS A 2 -17.43 2.79 -51.62
CA LYS A 2 -16.07 3.24 -51.89
C LYS A 2 -15.10 2.30 -51.15
N LYS A 3 -14.14 1.71 -51.88
CA LYS A 3 -13.02 1.00 -51.23
C LYS A 3 -12.21 2.03 -50.44
N ILE A 4 -12.24 1.95 -49.15
CA ILE A 4 -11.36 2.74 -48.25
C ILE A 4 -10.00 2.04 -48.21
N SER A 5 -8.90 2.82 -48.14
CA SER A 5 -7.56 2.25 -47.92
C SER A 5 -7.42 1.65 -46.53
N LEU A 6 -6.43 0.80 -46.34
CA LEU A 6 -6.09 0.25 -45.03
C LEU A 6 -5.85 1.37 -44.00
N GLU A 7 -5.05 2.36 -44.34
CA GLU A 7 -4.74 3.53 -43.53
C GLU A 7 -6.00 4.31 -43.13
N GLN A 8 -6.94 4.49 -44.09
CA GLN A 8 -8.22 5.16 -43.80
C GLN A 8 -9.08 4.33 -42.84
N ALA A 9 -9.07 3.00 -42.96
CA ALA A 9 -9.81 2.14 -42.04
C ALA A 9 -9.24 2.20 -40.62
N ILE A 10 -7.93 2.20 -40.47
CA ILE A 10 -7.23 2.37 -39.16
C ILE A 10 -7.56 3.72 -38.56
N GLN A 11 -7.48 4.79 -39.38
CA GLN A 11 -7.77 6.15 -38.89
C GLN A 11 -9.22 6.28 -38.38
N ILE A 12 -10.19 5.74 -39.13
CA ILE A 12 -11.60 5.75 -38.71
C ILE A 12 -11.78 4.93 -37.43
N ALA A 13 -11.10 3.79 -37.31
CA ALA A 13 -11.15 2.97 -36.10
C ALA A 13 -10.56 3.71 -34.87
N LEU A 14 -9.47 4.44 -35.03
CA LEU A 14 -8.88 5.28 -33.99
C LEU A 14 -9.82 6.40 -33.52
N GLU A 15 -10.50 7.08 -34.47
CA GLU A 15 -11.50 8.09 -34.14
C GLU A 15 -12.66 7.49 -33.33
N HIS A 16 -13.18 6.33 -33.73
CA HIS A 16 -14.20 5.64 -32.96
C HIS A 16 -13.69 5.19 -31.58
N TYR A 17 -12.42 4.78 -31.46
CA TYR A 17 -11.82 4.40 -30.19
C TYR A 17 -11.76 5.61 -29.23
N GLN A 18 -11.31 6.77 -29.72
CA GLN A 18 -11.28 8.03 -28.94
C GLN A 18 -12.68 8.46 -28.46
N LEU A 19 -13.71 8.20 -29.27
CA LEU A 19 -15.11 8.44 -28.94
C LEU A 19 -15.73 7.32 -28.05
N LYS A 20 -14.93 6.35 -27.57
CA LYS A 20 -15.35 5.19 -26.79
C LYS A 20 -16.40 4.30 -27.47
N GLN A 21 -16.42 4.33 -28.79
CA GLN A 21 -17.32 3.56 -29.63
C GLN A 21 -16.68 2.22 -30.00
N TYR A 22 -16.35 1.41 -29.01
CA TYR A 22 -15.53 0.20 -29.15
C TYR A 22 -16.14 -0.87 -30.08
N LYS A 23 -17.48 -0.98 -30.13
CA LYS A 23 -18.16 -1.89 -31.05
C LYS A 23 -17.88 -1.52 -32.51
N GLN A 24 -17.88 -0.25 -32.86
CA GLN A 24 -17.55 0.23 -34.19
C GLN A 24 -16.10 -0.09 -34.56
N VAL A 25 -15.17 0.08 -33.61
CA VAL A 25 -13.77 -0.34 -33.81
C VAL A 25 -13.66 -1.81 -34.21
N THR A 26 -14.31 -2.70 -33.46
CA THR A 26 -14.27 -4.14 -33.76
C THR A 26 -14.93 -4.47 -35.09
N GLN A 27 -16.02 -3.81 -35.46
CA GLN A 27 -16.69 -4.00 -36.77
C GLN A 27 -15.84 -3.57 -37.95
N ILE A 28 -14.98 -2.56 -37.79
CA ILE A 28 -14.08 -2.07 -38.84
C ILE A 28 -12.85 -2.96 -38.94
N LEU A 29 -12.22 -3.34 -37.84
CA LEU A 29 -10.92 -3.99 -37.84
C LEU A 29 -11.01 -5.52 -37.99
N GLN A 30 -12.06 -6.18 -37.47
CA GLN A 30 -12.22 -7.63 -37.53
C GLN A 30 -12.16 -8.18 -38.97
N PRO A 31 -12.82 -7.57 -39.96
CA PRO A 31 -12.71 -8.03 -41.36
C PRO A 31 -11.30 -7.93 -41.92
N LEU A 32 -10.51 -6.92 -41.53
CA LEU A 32 -9.13 -6.75 -41.99
C LEU A 32 -8.26 -7.93 -41.53
N ILE A 33 -8.39 -8.32 -40.25
CA ILE A 33 -7.70 -9.49 -39.69
C ILE A 33 -8.13 -10.77 -40.42
N GLN A 34 -9.42 -10.95 -40.68
CA GLN A 34 -9.94 -12.11 -41.40
C GLN A 34 -9.43 -12.19 -42.85
N HIS A 35 -9.11 -11.06 -43.48
CA HIS A 35 -8.50 -11.00 -44.82
C HIS A 35 -6.98 -11.11 -44.80
N GLY A 36 -6.38 -11.44 -43.64
CA GLY A 36 -4.95 -11.72 -43.48
C GLY A 36 -4.07 -10.48 -43.43
N VAL A 37 -4.62 -9.32 -43.05
CA VAL A 37 -3.79 -8.13 -42.78
C VAL A 37 -2.93 -8.42 -41.56
N GLN A 38 -1.61 -8.34 -41.75
CA GLN A 38 -0.60 -8.48 -40.68
C GLN A 38 -0.05 -7.12 -40.32
N ASP A 39 -0.66 -6.50 -39.33
CA ASP A 39 -0.30 -5.17 -38.82
C ASP A 39 -0.49 -5.17 -37.32
N ASN A 40 0.60 -4.94 -36.60
CA ASN A 40 0.66 -4.99 -35.15
C ASN A 40 -0.31 -3.99 -34.49
N ASP A 41 -0.41 -2.76 -35.06
CA ASP A 41 -1.25 -1.70 -34.52
C ASP A 41 -2.75 -2.05 -34.62
N ILE A 42 -3.15 -2.78 -35.66
CA ILE A 42 -4.52 -3.27 -35.80
C ILE A 42 -4.86 -4.26 -34.69
N TYR A 43 -3.95 -5.20 -34.40
CA TYR A 43 -4.16 -6.18 -33.34
C TYR A 43 -4.17 -5.53 -31.96
N LEU A 44 -3.31 -4.54 -31.71
CA LEU A 44 -3.31 -3.77 -30.49
C LEU A 44 -4.63 -2.99 -30.31
N LEU A 45 -5.06 -2.28 -31.34
CA LEU A 45 -6.27 -1.45 -31.29
C LEU A 45 -7.54 -2.28 -31.12
N ILE A 46 -7.68 -3.40 -31.84
CA ILE A 46 -8.85 -4.27 -31.70
C ILE A 46 -8.85 -4.99 -30.36
N GLY A 47 -7.67 -5.40 -29.87
CA GLY A 47 -7.51 -5.99 -28.54
C GLY A 47 -7.95 -5.04 -27.43
N ASN A 48 -7.51 -3.79 -27.51
CA ASN A 48 -7.93 -2.72 -26.59
C ASN A 48 -9.45 -2.47 -26.66
N ALA A 49 -10.05 -2.51 -27.85
CA ALA A 49 -11.49 -2.36 -28.00
C ALA A 49 -12.26 -3.53 -27.36
N TYR A 50 -11.81 -4.78 -27.56
CA TYR A 50 -12.39 -5.95 -26.91
C TYR A 50 -12.22 -5.89 -25.38
N HIS A 51 -11.06 -5.46 -24.90
CA HIS A 51 -10.82 -5.29 -23.46
C HIS A 51 -11.81 -4.29 -22.87
N CYS A 52 -11.99 -3.12 -23.47
CA CYS A 52 -12.95 -2.11 -23.04
C CYS A 52 -14.41 -2.59 -23.10
N LEU A 53 -14.74 -3.55 -23.96
CA LEU A 53 -16.03 -4.20 -24.03
C LEU A 53 -16.22 -5.34 -23.00
N GLY A 54 -15.21 -5.63 -22.16
CA GLY A 54 -15.22 -6.75 -21.24
C GLY A 54 -15.08 -8.13 -21.92
N GLN A 55 -14.72 -8.16 -23.20
CA GLN A 55 -14.56 -9.38 -24.00
C GLN A 55 -13.11 -9.87 -23.92
N TYR A 56 -12.65 -10.16 -22.70
CA TYR A 56 -11.24 -10.43 -22.40
C TYR A 56 -10.64 -11.60 -23.19
N GLN A 57 -11.42 -12.64 -23.48
CA GLN A 57 -10.94 -13.78 -24.29
C GLN A 57 -10.60 -13.34 -25.72
N LEU A 58 -11.42 -12.48 -26.34
CA LEU A 58 -11.16 -11.94 -27.68
C LEU A 58 -10.00 -10.94 -27.67
N ALA A 59 -9.87 -10.16 -26.60
CA ALA A 59 -8.71 -9.27 -26.39
C ALA A 59 -7.40 -10.08 -26.35
N ILE A 60 -7.36 -11.15 -25.55
CA ILE A 60 -6.21 -12.07 -25.47
C ILE A 60 -5.84 -12.63 -26.84
N GLN A 61 -6.82 -13.11 -27.60
CA GLN A 61 -6.57 -13.64 -28.94
C GLN A 61 -6.00 -12.58 -29.90
N ALA A 62 -6.50 -11.35 -29.81
CA ALA A 62 -5.98 -10.24 -30.60
C ALA A 62 -4.53 -9.92 -30.22
N TYR A 63 -4.23 -9.76 -28.93
CA TYR A 63 -2.86 -9.45 -28.48
C TYR A 63 -1.86 -10.57 -28.85
N LEU A 64 -2.25 -11.84 -28.70
CA LEU A 64 -1.43 -12.97 -29.14
C LEU A 64 -1.21 -12.95 -30.66
N GLY A 65 -2.23 -12.56 -31.44
CA GLY A 65 -2.10 -12.35 -32.88
C GLY A 65 -1.10 -11.27 -33.24
N GLY A 66 -1.10 -10.17 -32.51
CA GLY A 66 -0.10 -9.09 -32.63
C GLY A 66 1.31 -9.55 -32.27
N LEU A 67 1.46 -10.30 -31.17
CA LEU A 67 2.75 -10.86 -30.73
C LEU A 67 3.31 -11.91 -31.70
N HIS A 68 2.48 -12.55 -32.51
CA HIS A 68 2.96 -13.40 -33.58
C HIS A 68 3.65 -12.60 -34.71
N ILE A 69 3.24 -11.36 -34.91
CA ILE A 69 3.81 -10.44 -35.92
C ILE A 69 5.05 -9.73 -35.35
N ASP A 70 4.91 -9.20 -34.13
CA ASP A 70 5.94 -8.46 -33.42
C ASP A 70 6.13 -9.05 -32.00
N PRO A 71 7.05 -10.03 -31.86
CA PRO A 71 7.32 -10.66 -30.56
C PRO A 71 7.97 -9.74 -29.52
N ASP A 72 8.52 -8.60 -29.95
CA ASP A 72 9.25 -7.66 -29.07
C ASP A 72 8.39 -6.44 -28.69
N SER A 73 7.06 -6.51 -28.84
CA SER A 73 6.16 -5.44 -28.45
C SER A 73 5.84 -5.49 -26.95
N ALA A 74 6.45 -4.60 -26.17
CA ALA A 74 6.16 -4.45 -24.74
C ALA A 74 4.69 -4.11 -24.50
N ASP A 75 4.12 -3.21 -25.29
CA ASP A 75 2.72 -2.77 -25.18
C ASP A 75 1.72 -3.94 -25.31
N LEU A 76 1.97 -4.86 -26.26
CA LEU A 76 1.12 -6.03 -26.41
C LEU A 76 1.20 -6.96 -25.20
N TYR A 77 2.40 -7.18 -24.66
CA TYR A 77 2.55 -7.98 -23.44
C TYR A 77 1.89 -7.34 -22.23
N VAL A 78 1.99 -6.02 -22.06
CA VAL A 78 1.31 -5.30 -20.99
C VAL A 78 -0.21 -5.47 -21.08
N ASN A 79 -0.76 -5.24 -22.28
CA ASN A 79 -2.21 -5.34 -22.49
C ASN A 79 -2.71 -6.79 -22.41
N LEU A 80 -1.90 -7.75 -22.82
CA LEU A 80 -2.15 -9.17 -22.65
C LEU A 80 -2.22 -9.54 -21.16
N GLY A 81 -1.24 -9.09 -20.38
CA GLY A 81 -1.24 -9.25 -18.92
C GLY A 81 -2.47 -8.64 -18.26
N ASN A 82 -2.85 -7.42 -18.66
CA ASN A 82 -4.06 -6.76 -18.19
C ASN A 82 -5.33 -7.58 -18.50
N ALA A 83 -5.43 -8.14 -19.69
CA ALA A 83 -6.57 -8.97 -20.08
C ALA A 83 -6.60 -10.29 -19.29
N TYR A 84 -5.45 -10.89 -19.00
CA TYR A 84 -5.35 -12.07 -18.15
C TYR A 84 -5.75 -11.77 -16.71
N ILE A 85 -5.38 -10.63 -16.15
CA ILE A 85 -5.82 -10.17 -14.81
C ILE A 85 -7.34 -10.11 -14.76
N GLN A 86 -7.98 -9.45 -15.73
CA GLN A 86 -9.45 -9.32 -15.80
C GLN A 86 -10.16 -10.67 -15.92
N ARG A 87 -9.50 -11.66 -16.50
CA ARG A 87 -10.00 -13.03 -16.61
C ARG A 87 -9.73 -13.88 -15.35
N GLY A 88 -8.91 -13.41 -14.43
CA GLY A 88 -8.45 -14.15 -13.25
C GLY A 88 -7.33 -15.16 -13.53
N SER A 89 -6.69 -15.07 -14.69
CA SER A 89 -5.55 -15.92 -15.10
C SER A 89 -4.22 -15.31 -14.65
N TYR A 90 -4.01 -15.24 -13.35
CA TYR A 90 -2.89 -14.51 -12.75
C TYR A 90 -1.50 -15.05 -13.13
N TYR A 91 -1.33 -16.35 -13.33
CA TYR A 91 -0.05 -16.93 -13.79
C TYR A 91 0.29 -16.48 -15.22
N ASP A 92 -0.68 -16.52 -16.14
CA ASP A 92 -0.48 -16.04 -17.50
C ASP A 92 -0.18 -14.54 -17.53
N ALA A 93 -0.77 -13.77 -16.62
CA ALA A 93 -0.49 -12.34 -16.44
C ALA A 93 0.96 -12.11 -15.97
N ILE A 94 1.45 -12.91 -15.02
CA ILE A 94 2.83 -12.83 -14.52
C ILE A 94 3.82 -13.05 -15.67
N ASP A 95 3.60 -14.07 -16.49
CA ASP A 95 4.47 -14.36 -17.62
C ASP A 95 4.47 -13.23 -18.65
N SER A 96 3.29 -12.68 -18.93
CA SER A 96 3.14 -11.55 -19.86
C SER A 96 3.86 -10.29 -19.35
N TYR A 97 3.67 -9.91 -18.09
CA TYR A 97 4.35 -8.74 -17.52
C TYR A 97 5.87 -8.92 -17.42
N ASN A 98 6.35 -10.13 -17.10
CA ASN A 98 7.78 -10.40 -17.11
C ASN A 98 8.38 -10.26 -18.52
N SER A 99 7.66 -10.69 -19.55
CA SER A 99 8.06 -10.48 -20.95
C SER A 99 8.12 -8.99 -21.30
N ALA A 100 7.12 -8.21 -20.90
CA ALA A 100 7.11 -6.75 -21.10
C ALA A 100 8.31 -6.08 -20.42
N ILE A 101 8.61 -6.44 -19.16
CA ILE A 101 9.74 -5.89 -18.38
C ILE A 101 11.10 -6.29 -19.01
N ALA A 102 11.20 -7.48 -19.59
CA ALA A 102 12.42 -7.91 -20.26
C ALA A 102 12.72 -7.07 -21.52
N ILE A 103 11.68 -6.53 -22.17
CA ILE A 103 11.78 -5.64 -23.31
C ILE A 103 12.00 -4.19 -22.84
N GLU A 104 11.17 -3.71 -21.92
CA GLU A 104 11.21 -2.35 -21.40
C GLU A 104 11.10 -2.37 -19.88
N SER A 105 12.24 -2.23 -19.18
CA SER A 105 12.36 -2.50 -17.74
C SER A 105 11.84 -1.40 -16.81
N ASN A 106 11.57 -0.19 -17.30
CA ASN A 106 11.36 1.00 -16.45
C ASN A 106 9.88 1.42 -16.29
N ASP A 107 8.93 0.66 -16.82
CA ASP A 107 7.50 1.00 -16.65
C ASP A 107 7.00 0.59 -15.26
N ILE A 108 6.84 1.59 -14.40
CA ILE A 108 6.33 1.42 -13.03
C ILE A 108 4.92 0.80 -13.01
N ALA A 109 4.09 1.09 -14.01
CA ALA A 109 2.73 0.54 -14.07
C ALA A 109 2.76 -0.98 -14.28
N VAL A 110 3.69 -1.46 -15.13
CA VAL A 110 3.87 -2.90 -15.37
C VAL A 110 4.36 -3.60 -14.10
N HIS A 111 5.36 -3.03 -13.41
CA HIS A 111 5.84 -3.59 -12.14
C HIS A 111 4.73 -3.67 -11.08
N ARG A 112 3.85 -2.65 -10.98
CA ARG A 112 2.70 -2.66 -10.07
C ARG A 112 1.69 -3.74 -10.42
N ASN A 113 1.37 -3.90 -11.70
CA ASN A 113 0.43 -4.92 -12.16
C ASN A 113 0.98 -6.34 -11.91
N LEU A 114 2.28 -6.53 -12.12
CA LEU A 114 2.98 -7.78 -11.81
C LEU A 114 2.95 -8.08 -10.30
N MET A 115 3.18 -7.07 -9.46
CA MET A 115 3.07 -7.18 -8.01
C MET A 115 1.66 -7.64 -7.57
N TYR A 116 0.61 -7.08 -8.19
CA TYR A 116 -0.76 -7.52 -7.96
C TYR A 116 -0.96 -9.00 -8.34
N ALA A 117 -0.49 -9.42 -9.50
CA ALA A 117 -0.59 -10.80 -9.96
C ALA A 117 0.15 -11.79 -9.03
N TYR A 118 1.35 -11.43 -8.56
CA TYR A 118 2.07 -12.22 -7.54
C TYR A 118 1.31 -12.30 -6.21
N SER A 119 0.69 -11.21 -5.79
CA SER A 119 -0.14 -11.20 -4.57
C SER A 119 -1.34 -12.13 -4.71
N ALA A 120 -2.06 -12.05 -5.84
CA ALA A 120 -3.21 -12.91 -6.13
C ALA A 120 -2.86 -14.40 -6.17
N THR A 121 -1.64 -14.75 -6.59
CA THR A 121 -1.12 -16.13 -6.60
C THR A 121 -0.42 -16.54 -5.30
N ARG A 122 -0.46 -15.70 -4.26
CA ARG A 122 0.23 -15.91 -2.97
C ARG A 122 1.76 -16.01 -3.07
N GLN A 123 2.34 -15.47 -4.13
CA GLN A 123 3.80 -15.39 -4.31
C GLN A 123 4.35 -14.12 -3.62
N THR A 124 4.18 -14.04 -2.30
CA THR A 124 4.45 -12.84 -1.50
C THR A 124 5.90 -12.34 -1.64
N GLN A 125 6.87 -13.26 -1.69
CA GLN A 125 8.30 -12.91 -1.87
C GLN A 125 8.54 -12.17 -3.19
N ASN A 126 7.96 -12.66 -4.28
CA ASN A 126 8.12 -12.05 -5.60
C ASN A 126 7.41 -10.68 -5.66
N ALA A 127 6.23 -10.56 -5.04
CA ALA A 127 5.52 -9.29 -4.91
C ALA A 127 6.38 -8.24 -4.16
N MET A 128 7.02 -8.66 -3.08
CA MET A 128 7.90 -7.80 -2.28
C MET A 128 9.14 -7.34 -3.06
N GLN A 129 9.79 -8.26 -3.78
CA GLN A 129 10.92 -7.91 -4.63
C GLN A 129 10.53 -6.85 -5.68
N LYS A 130 9.34 -6.97 -6.29
CA LYS A 130 8.85 -5.96 -7.24
C LYS A 130 8.54 -4.62 -6.56
N CYS A 131 8.09 -4.60 -5.32
CA CYS A 131 7.98 -3.37 -4.55
C CYS A 131 9.35 -2.67 -4.39
N ASP A 132 10.38 -3.43 -4.04
CA ASP A 132 11.73 -2.89 -3.88
C ASP A 132 12.29 -2.33 -5.21
N GLU A 133 12.03 -3.02 -6.33
CA GLU A 133 12.41 -2.55 -7.67
C GLU A 133 11.68 -1.24 -8.02
N ILE A 134 10.37 -1.13 -7.78
CA ILE A 134 9.59 0.11 -7.99
C ILE A 134 10.18 1.26 -7.18
N LEU A 135 10.46 1.03 -5.90
CA LEU A 135 11.00 2.06 -5.02
C LEU A 135 12.37 2.55 -5.49
N SER A 136 13.19 1.67 -6.10
CA SER A 136 14.48 2.03 -6.68
C SER A 136 14.34 2.90 -7.94
N VAL A 137 13.33 2.61 -8.78
CA VAL A 137 13.08 3.34 -10.04
C VAL A 137 12.45 4.72 -9.79
N VAL A 138 11.57 4.84 -8.80
CA VAL A 138 10.89 6.12 -8.47
C VAL A 138 11.86 7.15 -7.88
N GLY A 139 13.14 6.76 -7.65
CA GLY A 139 14.12 7.69 -7.08
C GLY A 139 13.74 8.15 -5.68
N LEU A 140 12.95 7.36 -4.96
CA LEU A 140 12.90 7.51 -3.51
C LEU A 140 14.34 7.34 -3.04
N PRO A 141 14.88 8.26 -2.23
CA PRO A 141 16.27 8.20 -1.84
C PRO A 141 16.55 6.76 -1.41
N SER A 142 17.58 6.17 -2.00
CA SER A 142 18.08 4.86 -1.55
C SER A 142 18.25 5.04 -0.05
N ASN A 143 17.29 4.46 0.69
CA ASN A 143 17.15 4.76 2.09
C ASN A 143 18.46 4.38 2.71
N ASN A 144 19.22 5.38 3.11
CA ASN A 144 20.53 5.17 3.69
C ASN A 144 20.28 4.54 5.05
N LEU A 145 20.22 3.21 5.07
CA LEU A 145 20.02 2.42 6.27
C LEU A 145 21.04 2.81 7.34
N ASP A 146 22.26 3.18 6.93
CA ASP A 146 23.31 3.59 7.83
C ASP A 146 22.92 4.85 8.60
N ILE A 147 22.20 5.80 7.98
CA ILE A 147 21.67 6.98 8.69
C ILE A 147 20.77 6.58 9.85
N ALA A 148 19.91 5.58 9.68
CA ALA A 148 19.02 5.13 10.74
C ALA A 148 19.76 4.30 11.81
N LEU A 149 20.67 3.40 11.39
CA LEU A 149 21.37 2.51 12.29
C LEU A 149 22.47 3.22 13.11
N GLU A 150 23.16 4.20 12.51
CA GLU A 150 24.25 4.95 13.13
C GLU A 150 23.79 6.22 13.86
N SER A 151 22.47 6.49 13.84
CA SER A 151 21.92 7.67 14.50
C SER A 151 22.21 7.66 16.00
N GLN A 152 22.67 8.82 16.50
CA GLN A 152 22.92 9.06 17.93
C GLN A 152 21.76 9.78 18.61
N TYR A 153 20.67 10.02 17.89
CA TYR A 153 19.48 10.63 18.45
C TYR A 153 18.72 9.66 19.36
N HIS A 154 18.06 10.19 20.35
CA HIS A 154 17.27 9.46 21.36
C HIS A 154 16.25 10.39 22.01
N ARG A 155 15.37 9.86 22.87
CA ARG A 155 14.27 10.62 23.50
C ARG A 155 14.71 11.95 24.15
N GLN A 156 15.83 11.98 24.87
CA GLN A 156 16.32 13.19 25.55
C GLN A 156 17.07 14.13 24.61
N ASN A 157 17.47 13.67 23.43
CA ASN A 157 18.14 14.44 22.39
C ASN A 157 17.61 14.01 21.02
N PRO A 158 16.34 14.28 20.68
CA PRO A 158 15.76 13.92 19.38
C PRO A 158 16.33 14.82 18.27
N SER A 159 16.19 14.40 17.02
CA SER A 159 16.66 15.21 15.91
C SER A 159 15.88 16.54 15.80
N PRO A 160 16.48 17.59 15.21
CA PRO A 160 15.75 18.83 14.93
C PRO A 160 14.52 18.59 14.04
N ALA A 161 14.58 17.61 13.11
CA ALA A 161 13.45 17.22 12.27
C ALA A 161 12.29 16.66 13.10
N TYR A 162 12.57 15.75 14.05
CA TYR A 162 11.57 15.21 14.97
C TYR A 162 10.83 16.31 15.74
N LEU A 163 11.56 17.28 16.31
CA LEU A 163 10.96 18.38 17.04
C LEU A 163 10.09 19.27 16.14
N SER A 164 10.56 19.52 14.91
CA SER A 164 9.80 20.29 13.91
C SER A 164 8.50 19.58 13.54
N TYR A 165 8.55 18.27 13.31
CA TYR A 165 7.34 17.47 12.97
C TYR A 165 6.33 17.47 14.12
N ILE A 166 6.78 17.27 15.37
CA ILE A 166 5.90 17.37 16.55
C ILE A 166 5.19 18.74 16.60
N ASP A 167 5.91 19.84 16.36
CA ASP A 167 5.30 21.18 16.34
C ASP A 167 4.29 21.33 15.19
N MET A 168 4.60 20.83 14.00
CA MET A 168 3.68 20.83 12.86
C MET A 168 2.42 20.00 13.13
N TYR A 169 2.57 18.79 13.66
CA TYR A 169 1.43 17.96 14.08
C TYR A 169 0.58 18.63 15.16
N ASN A 170 1.21 19.28 16.12
CA ASN A 170 0.50 20.05 17.15
C ASN A 170 -0.36 21.16 16.51
N LYS A 171 0.20 21.93 15.58
CA LYS A 171 -0.55 22.96 14.86
C LYS A 171 -1.75 22.38 14.11
N LEU A 172 -1.57 21.24 13.43
CA LEU A 172 -2.65 20.55 12.72
C LEU A 172 -3.74 20.03 13.69
N HIS A 173 -3.36 19.50 14.85
CA HIS A 173 -4.32 19.10 15.87
C HIS A 173 -5.17 20.26 16.40
N VAL A 174 -4.57 21.43 16.56
CA VAL A 174 -5.23 22.62 17.13
C VAL A 174 -6.03 23.38 16.06
N ASN A 175 -5.44 23.61 14.89
CA ASN A 175 -5.99 24.53 13.88
C ASN A 175 -6.71 23.77 12.75
N GLY A 176 -6.54 22.46 12.62
CA GLY A 176 -6.98 21.71 11.46
C GLY A 176 -6.05 21.92 10.24
N ASP A 177 -6.49 21.44 9.10
CA ASP A 177 -5.80 21.58 7.83
C ASP A 177 -6.62 22.49 6.90
N SER A 178 -6.23 23.76 6.81
CA SER A 178 -6.95 24.78 6.02
C SER A 178 -6.85 24.54 4.53
N GLU A 179 -5.74 23.96 4.03
CA GLU A 179 -5.53 23.68 2.61
C GLU A 179 -6.47 22.56 2.13
N ASN A 180 -6.60 21.50 2.93
CA ASN A 180 -7.48 20.38 2.63
C ASN A 180 -8.90 20.56 3.22
N LYS A 181 -9.20 21.70 3.84
CA LYS A 181 -10.50 22.01 4.48
C LYS A 181 -10.91 20.97 5.53
N ILE A 182 -9.96 20.45 6.30
CA ILE A 182 -10.22 19.50 7.36
C ILE A 182 -10.28 20.25 8.69
N ASP A 183 -11.43 20.17 9.35
CA ASP A 183 -11.62 20.73 10.68
C ASP A 183 -10.72 20.06 11.72
N SER A 184 -10.24 20.86 12.68
CA SER A 184 -9.35 20.37 13.73
C SER A 184 -9.95 19.17 14.50
N GLN A 185 -11.25 19.10 14.71
CA GLN A 185 -11.90 17.98 15.41
C GLN A 185 -11.81 16.66 14.63
N LYS A 186 -11.71 16.73 13.30
CA LYS A 186 -11.60 15.57 12.41
C LYS A 186 -10.14 15.16 12.14
N MET A 187 -9.17 16.02 12.50
CA MET A 187 -7.75 15.73 12.34
C MET A 187 -7.33 14.62 13.30
N TYR A 188 -6.63 13.61 12.76
CA TYR A 188 -6.06 12.49 13.52
C TYR A 188 -7.07 11.85 14.48
N ALA A 189 -8.24 11.52 13.93
CA ALA A 189 -9.38 10.96 14.69
C ALA A 189 -9.16 9.49 15.12
N GLY A 190 -7.96 8.93 14.92
CA GLY A 190 -7.63 7.56 15.31
C GLY A 190 -8.22 6.48 14.41
N ARG A 191 -8.55 6.80 13.15
CA ARG A 191 -9.14 5.83 12.21
C ARG A 191 -8.14 4.85 11.62
N SER A 192 -6.85 5.09 11.75
CA SER A 192 -5.77 4.21 11.26
C SER A 192 -5.81 2.80 11.85
N ILE A 193 -6.38 2.64 13.04
CA ILE A 193 -6.55 1.34 13.70
C ILE A 193 -7.69 0.47 13.11
N ILE A 194 -8.65 1.08 12.40
CA ILE A 194 -9.87 0.38 11.96
C ILE A 194 -9.57 -0.92 11.19
N PRO A 195 -8.67 -0.91 10.18
CA PRO A 195 -8.35 -2.12 9.44
C PRO A 195 -7.74 -3.23 10.31
N TRP A 196 -7.15 -2.88 11.44
CA TRP A 196 -6.33 -3.77 12.27
C TRP A 196 -7.00 -4.26 13.54
N ILE A 197 -8.25 -3.86 13.79
CA ILE A 197 -8.99 -4.17 15.02
C ILE A 197 -8.98 -5.66 15.34
N SER A 198 -9.24 -6.51 14.34
CA SER A 198 -9.27 -7.97 14.49
C SER A 198 -7.88 -8.55 14.72
N THR A 199 -6.86 -8.02 14.02
CA THR A 199 -5.47 -8.43 14.16
C THR A 199 -4.95 -8.10 15.55
N VAL A 200 -5.18 -6.88 16.02
CA VAL A 200 -4.80 -6.47 17.38
C VAL A 200 -5.51 -7.31 18.43
N LYS A 201 -6.82 -7.59 18.27
CA LYS A 201 -7.55 -8.51 19.17
C LYS A 201 -6.91 -9.89 19.22
N LYS A 202 -6.51 -10.44 18.06
CA LYS A 202 -5.83 -11.73 17.98
C LYS A 202 -4.51 -11.73 18.74
N LEU A 203 -3.68 -10.70 18.57
CA LEU A 203 -2.40 -10.55 19.26
C LEU A 203 -2.58 -10.40 20.78
N ILE A 204 -3.52 -9.57 21.22
CA ILE A 204 -3.89 -9.40 22.63
C ILE A 204 -4.28 -10.76 23.24
N THR A 205 -5.10 -11.53 22.53
CA THR A 205 -5.55 -12.85 22.99
C THR A 205 -4.41 -13.86 23.05
N LEU A 206 -3.52 -13.88 22.03
CA LEU A 206 -2.37 -14.79 21.98
C LEU A 206 -1.34 -14.53 23.07
N THR A 207 -1.25 -13.28 23.55
CA THR A 207 -0.29 -12.87 24.57
C THR A 207 -0.91 -12.66 25.95
N ASP A 208 -2.22 -12.91 26.08
CA ASP A 208 -2.97 -12.65 27.32
C ASP A 208 -2.65 -11.24 27.88
N SER A 209 -2.78 -10.22 27.01
CA SER A 209 -2.47 -8.82 27.36
C SER A 209 -3.67 -8.17 28.02
N GLN A 210 -3.44 -7.51 29.16
CA GLN A 210 -4.47 -6.82 29.94
C GLN A 210 -4.30 -5.29 29.91
N SER A 211 -3.12 -4.81 29.51
CA SER A 211 -2.82 -3.38 29.39
C SER A 211 -2.30 -3.04 28.00
N LEU A 212 -2.71 -1.88 27.49
CA LEU A 212 -2.40 -1.41 26.15
C LEU A 212 -1.93 0.05 26.16
N LEU A 213 -0.83 0.32 25.49
CA LEU A 213 -0.41 1.66 25.10
C LEU A 213 -0.68 1.84 23.61
N ASP A 214 -1.47 2.85 23.26
CA ASP A 214 -1.60 3.34 21.88
C ASP A 214 -0.64 4.51 21.67
N TYR A 215 0.46 4.23 20.96
CA TYR A 215 1.53 5.17 20.70
C TYR A 215 1.29 5.87 19.36
N GLY A 216 1.13 7.20 19.37
CA GLY A 216 0.66 7.98 18.23
C GLY A 216 -0.87 7.91 18.08
N SER A 217 -1.57 7.88 19.21
CA SER A 217 -3.02 7.65 19.27
C SER A 217 -3.88 8.76 18.65
N GLY A 218 -3.26 9.87 18.22
CA GLY A 218 -3.99 11.06 17.82
C GLY A 218 -4.90 11.53 18.94
N LYS A 219 -6.18 11.76 18.61
CA LYS A 219 -7.20 12.20 19.58
C LYS A 219 -7.84 11.09 20.39
N GLY A 220 -7.50 9.83 20.13
CA GLY A 220 -8.05 8.68 20.85
C GLY A 220 -9.56 8.49 20.66
N LEU A 221 -10.17 9.08 19.61
CA LEU A 221 -11.61 9.00 19.39
C LEU A 221 -12.09 7.59 19.07
N GLN A 222 -11.21 6.72 18.58
CA GLN A 222 -11.46 5.30 18.32
C GLN A 222 -11.88 4.53 19.58
N TYR A 223 -11.50 5.02 20.76
CA TYR A 223 -11.88 4.42 22.04
C TYR A 223 -13.20 4.95 22.59
N GLN A 224 -13.66 6.10 22.08
CA GLN A 224 -14.87 6.79 22.57
C GLN A 224 -16.11 6.51 21.72
N SER A 225 -15.95 6.36 20.38
CA SER A 225 -17.04 6.47 19.42
C SER A 225 -17.21 5.31 18.45
N MET A 226 -16.48 4.21 18.62
CA MET A 226 -16.59 3.05 17.73
C MET A 226 -17.28 1.86 18.42
N PRO A 227 -18.61 1.73 18.30
CA PRO A 227 -19.31 0.58 18.82
C PRO A 227 -19.02 -0.64 17.93
N LEU A 228 -18.31 -1.62 18.48
CA LEU A 228 -18.14 -2.95 17.91
C LEU A 228 -18.98 -3.92 18.74
N GLU A 229 -19.91 -4.61 18.11
CA GLU A 229 -20.83 -5.49 18.81
C GLU A 229 -21.54 -4.79 20.00
N GLY A 230 -21.77 -3.46 19.88
CA GLY A 230 -22.33 -2.64 20.96
C GLY A 230 -21.36 -2.23 22.06
N LYS A 231 -20.04 -2.42 21.86
CA LYS A 231 -18.97 -2.12 22.82
C LYS A 231 -17.95 -1.17 22.23
N GLY A 232 -17.26 -0.41 23.07
CA GLY A 232 -16.06 0.33 22.69
C GLY A 232 -14.88 -0.58 22.40
N LEU A 233 -13.81 -0.07 21.74
CA LEU A 233 -12.61 -0.86 21.40
C LEU A 233 -11.94 -1.48 22.63
N GLN A 234 -11.86 -0.75 23.73
CA GLN A 234 -11.27 -1.23 24.97
C GLN A 234 -12.00 -2.47 25.50
N ASP A 235 -13.35 -2.42 25.56
CA ASP A 235 -14.17 -3.56 26.01
C ASP A 235 -14.12 -4.72 25.02
N TYR A 236 -14.14 -4.41 23.70
CA TYR A 236 -14.04 -5.41 22.64
C TYR A 236 -12.73 -6.19 22.72
N TRP A 237 -11.63 -5.51 23.02
CA TRP A 237 -10.30 -6.13 23.21
C TRP A 237 -10.11 -6.74 24.59
N LYS A 238 -10.97 -6.42 25.56
CA LYS A 238 -10.86 -6.83 26.98
C LYS A 238 -9.58 -6.29 27.62
N ILE A 239 -9.31 -5.02 27.43
CA ILE A 239 -8.17 -4.30 28.02
C ILE A 239 -8.64 -3.55 29.24
N ASP A 240 -8.03 -3.84 30.40
CA ASP A 240 -8.37 -3.18 31.67
C ASP A 240 -7.71 -1.80 31.80
N ASP A 241 -6.49 -1.65 31.27
CA ASP A 241 -5.67 -0.45 31.40
C ASP A 241 -5.22 0.03 30.02
N LEU A 242 -5.85 1.10 29.54
CA LEU A 242 -5.57 1.74 28.26
C LEU A 242 -4.89 3.09 28.48
N TYR A 243 -3.78 3.33 27.79
CA TYR A 243 -3.09 4.61 27.78
C TYR A 243 -2.93 5.11 26.34
N CYS A 244 -3.37 6.33 26.07
CA CYS A 244 -3.15 7.03 24.81
C CYS A 244 -1.95 7.97 24.96
N TYR A 245 -0.98 7.85 24.05
CA TYR A 245 0.16 8.75 23.97
C TYR A 245 0.30 9.30 22.56
N ASP A 246 0.41 10.62 22.46
CA ASP A 246 0.69 11.31 21.19
C ASP A 246 1.49 12.59 21.49
N PRO A 247 2.77 12.67 21.05
CA PRO A 247 3.62 13.82 21.34
C PRO A 247 3.13 15.12 20.67
N GLY A 248 2.41 15.02 19.55
CA GLY A 248 1.83 16.13 18.79
C GLY A 248 0.47 16.58 19.32
N TYR A 249 -0.18 15.85 20.24
CA TYR A 249 -1.50 16.20 20.77
C TYR A 249 -1.44 16.54 22.26
N PRO A 250 -1.62 17.82 22.66
CA PRO A 250 -1.42 18.28 24.04
C PRO A 250 -2.12 17.46 25.12
N PRO A 251 -3.37 16.98 24.96
CA PRO A 251 -4.03 16.15 25.97
C PRO A 251 -3.35 14.81 26.24
N TYR A 252 -2.64 14.24 25.26
CA TYR A 252 -2.01 12.90 25.33
C TYR A 252 -0.48 12.94 25.25
N ARG A 253 0.15 14.11 25.32
CA ARG A 253 1.61 14.24 25.17
C ARG A 253 2.43 13.83 26.38
N LYS A 254 1.79 13.49 27.51
CA LYS A 254 2.53 13.00 28.67
C LYS A 254 3.11 11.63 28.36
N PHE A 255 4.44 11.53 28.45
CA PHE A 255 5.15 10.29 28.18
C PHE A 255 4.78 9.20 29.20
N PRO A 256 4.55 7.93 28.76
CA PRO A 256 4.22 6.82 29.64
C PRO A 256 5.31 6.59 30.68
N GLN A 257 4.92 6.30 31.94
CA GLN A 257 5.85 6.13 33.06
C GLN A 257 5.99 4.67 33.50
N LYS A 258 5.36 3.73 32.77
CA LYS A 258 5.39 2.29 33.02
C LYS A 258 5.37 1.51 31.72
N GLN A 259 5.64 0.22 31.80
CA GLN A 259 5.45 -0.70 30.67
C GLN A 259 4.00 -1.20 30.61
N TYR A 260 3.56 -1.53 29.39
CA TYR A 260 2.26 -2.12 29.08
C TYR A 260 2.45 -3.53 28.52
N ASP A 261 1.43 -4.39 28.61
CA ASP A 261 1.50 -5.72 28.01
C ASP A 261 1.60 -5.66 26.49
N ALA A 262 0.80 -4.78 25.89
CA ALA A 262 0.81 -4.52 24.46
C ALA A 262 1.09 -3.04 24.17
N VAL A 263 1.84 -2.77 23.11
CA VAL A 263 2.02 -1.45 22.52
C VAL A 263 1.61 -1.52 21.07
N ILE A 264 0.76 -0.58 20.64
CA ILE A 264 0.37 -0.43 19.24
C ILE A 264 0.83 0.91 18.70
N ALA A 265 1.28 0.93 17.44
CA ALA A 265 1.66 2.15 16.71
C ALA A 265 1.10 2.04 15.28
N THR A 266 0.01 2.75 15.00
CA THR A 266 -0.66 2.68 13.70
C THR A 266 -0.56 4.01 12.97
N ASP A 267 0.05 4.00 11.77
CA ASP A 267 0.28 5.21 10.97
C ASP A 267 1.16 6.23 11.75
N VAL A 268 2.33 5.77 12.22
CA VAL A 268 3.24 6.53 13.09
C VAL A 268 4.66 6.55 12.59
N LEU A 269 5.26 5.38 12.32
CA LEU A 269 6.69 5.26 12.08
C LEU A 269 7.12 5.89 10.74
N GLU A 270 6.28 5.88 9.74
CA GLU A 270 6.47 6.56 8.46
C GLU A 270 6.49 8.09 8.57
N HIS A 271 5.97 8.62 9.67
CA HIS A 271 5.98 10.04 10.00
C HIS A 271 7.24 10.49 10.76
N CYS A 272 8.10 9.54 11.14
CA CYS A 272 9.38 9.83 11.79
C CYS A 272 10.48 10.05 10.74
N ASP A 273 11.41 10.98 10.97
CA ASP A 273 12.63 11.08 10.17
C ASP A 273 13.46 9.80 10.31
N GLN A 274 14.17 9.40 9.25
CA GLN A 274 15.00 8.18 9.25
C GLN A 274 15.98 8.12 10.44
N LYS A 275 16.50 9.26 10.86
CA LYS A 275 17.43 9.36 12.03
C LYS A 275 16.76 9.03 13.34
N ASP A 276 15.45 9.15 13.43
CA ASP A 276 14.69 8.95 14.66
C ASP A 276 13.99 7.58 14.72
N VAL A 277 13.78 6.93 13.60
CA VAL A 277 13.02 5.67 13.52
C VAL A 277 13.56 4.61 14.47
N LYS A 278 14.88 4.41 14.51
CA LYS A 278 15.47 3.34 15.33
C LYS A 278 15.17 3.53 16.82
N TRP A 279 15.44 4.71 17.37
CA TRP A 279 15.20 4.95 18.79
C TRP A 279 13.69 4.99 19.12
N VAL A 280 12.83 5.40 18.19
CA VAL A 280 11.37 5.29 18.39
C VAL A 280 10.94 3.83 18.47
N ILE A 281 11.47 2.94 17.62
CA ILE A 281 11.23 1.51 17.72
C ILE A 281 11.77 0.95 19.04
N GLU A 282 13.00 1.31 19.44
CA GLU A 282 13.56 0.92 20.75
C GLU A 282 12.65 1.35 21.92
N GLU A 283 12.04 2.53 21.79
CA GLU A 283 11.09 3.04 22.79
C GLU A 283 9.79 2.22 22.83
N LEU A 284 9.24 1.84 21.65
CA LEU A 284 8.07 0.95 21.60
C LEU A 284 8.36 -0.38 22.32
N PHE A 285 9.51 -0.98 22.06
CA PHE A 285 9.92 -2.23 22.73
C PHE A 285 10.20 -2.03 24.22
N GLY A 286 10.85 -0.93 24.60
CA GLY A 286 11.16 -0.59 25.99
C GLY A 286 9.91 -0.33 26.84
N LEU A 287 8.81 0.12 26.22
CA LEU A 287 7.52 0.34 26.88
C LEU A 287 6.63 -0.91 26.89
N THR A 288 7.10 -2.03 26.31
CA THR A 288 6.32 -3.26 26.13
C THR A 288 6.82 -4.40 27.00
N ARG A 289 5.91 -5.19 27.55
CA ARG A 289 6.22 -6.46 28.24
C ARG A 289 6.01 -7.70 27.37
N LYS A 290 5.04 -7.68 26.44
CA LYS A 290 4.63 -8.92 25.73
C LYS A 290 4.61 -8.77 24.21
N VAL A 291 3.95 -7.73 23.65
CA VAL A 291 3.80 -7.59 22.19
C VAL A 291 3.79 -6.15 21.71
N VAL A 292 4.54 -5.89 20.61
CA VAL A 292 4.46 -4.66 19.82
C VAL A 292 3.73 -4.97 18.51
N PHE A 293 2.74 -4.15 18.19
CA PHE A 293 2.10 -4.12 16.88
C PHE A 293 2.33 -2.77 16.20
N ALA A 294 2.73 -2.78 14.94
CA ALA A 294 2.75 -1.56 14.12
C ALA A 294 2.28 -1.85 12.70
N ASN A 295 1.57 -0.90 12.07
CA ASN A 295 1.49 -0.84 10.63
C ASN A 295 2.22 0.41 10.13
N ILE A 296 2.84 0.29 8.97
CA ILE A 296 3.72 1.29 8.39
C ILE A 296 3.39 1.43 6.92
N ALA A 297 3.06 2.64 6.48
CA ALA A 297 2.80 2.91 5.08
C ALA A 297 4.12 3.06 4.29
N CYS A 298 4.27 2.22 3.26
CA CYS A 298 5.41 2.27 2.34
C CYS A 298 5.02 2.96 1.02
N PHE A 299 4.35 4.11 1.14
CA PHE A 299 3.94 4.98 0.03
C PHE A 299 3.81 6.43 0.51
N LYS A 300 3.86 7.37 -0.42
CA LYS A 300 3.69 8.79 -0.11
C LYS A 300 2.26 9.07 0.38
N SER A 301 2.15 9.84 1.45
CA SER A 301 0.86 10.37 1.90
C SER A 301 0.23 11.29 0.83
N ASN A 302 -1.09 11.33 0.78
CA ASN A 302 -1.82 12.35 0.04
C ASN A 302 -1.77 13.73 0.75
N ARG A 303 -1.15 13.82 1.91
CA ARG A 303 -1.04 15.04 2.72
C ARG A 303 0.38 15.58 2.68
N THR A 304 0.47 16.90 2.70
CA THR A 304 1.70 17.65 2.94
C THR A 304 1.67 18.28 4.31
N LEU A 305 2.83 18.41 4.92
CA LEU A 305 3.02 19.16 6.15
C LEU A 305 3.02 20.67 5.84
N PRO A 306 2.85 21.54 6.86
CA PRO A 306 2.85 23.00 6.67
C PRO A 306 4.10 23.59 6.02
N ASP A 307 5.20 22.85 5.97
CA ASP A 307 6.45 23.22 5.28
C ASP A 307 6.52 22.73 3.82
N GLY A 308 5.46 22.09 3.33
CA GLY A 308 5.37 21.54 1.97
C GLY A 308 5.97 20.15 1.81
N GLN A 309 6.55 19.55 2.87
CA GLN A 309 7.05 18.18 2.81
C GLN A 309 5.90 17.16 2.85
N ASN A 310 6.14 15.96 2.30
CA ASN A 310 5.16 14.88 2.41
C ASN A 310 5.03 14.42 3.86
N ALA A 311 3.81 14.16 4.33
CA ALA A 311 3.57 13.73 5.70
C ALA A 311 4.24 12.38 6.02
N HIS A 312 4.39 11.46 5.04
CA HIS A 312 5.22 10.27 5.19
C HIS A 312 6.67 10.64 4.86
N CYS A 313 7.47 10.98 5.85
CA CYS A 313 8.86 11.38 5.67
C CYS A 313 9.81 10.19 5.53
N THR A 314 9.44 9.01 6.03
CA THR A 314 10.20 7.77 5.86
C THR A 314 9.38 6.73 5.10
N VAL A 315 9.49 6.76 3.76
CA VAL A 315 8.90 5.75 2.88
C VAL A 315 10.01 4.78 2.50
N SER A 316 10.04 3.60 3.11
CA SER A 316 11.14 2.63 3.01
C SER A 316 10.62 1.22 2.79
N PRO A 317 11.33 0.37 2.00
CA PRO A 317 10.89 -1.00 1.74
C PRO A 317 10.97 -1.87 3.00
N GLY A 318 10.22 -2.96 3.02
CA GLY A 318 10.15 -3.85 4.17
C GLY A 318 11.50 -4.46 4.55
N VAL A 319 12.41 -4.65 3.60
CA VAL A 319 13.78 -5.09 3.88
C VAL A 319 14.54 -4.08 4.76
N TRP A 320 14.33 -2.78 4.55
CA TRP A 320 14.90 -1.70 5.35
C TRP A 320 14.34 -1.74 6.79
N TRP A 321 13.03 -1.83 6.93
CA TRP A 321 12.36 -1.94 8.23
C TRP A 321 12.80 -3.20 8.98
N ASN A 322 12.91 -4.35 8.29
CA ASN A 322 13.38 -5.60 8.88
C ASN A 322 14.80 -5.51 9.42
N ARG A 323 15.70 -4.78 8.73
CA ARG A 323 17.08 -4.59 9.22
C ARG A 323 17.12 -3.74 10.49
N ILE A 324 16.27 -2.70 10.61
CA ILE A 324 16.15 -1.93 11.85
C ILE A 324 15.57 -2.79 12.97
N LEU A 325 14.50 -3.53 12.71
CA LEU A 325 13.92 -4.45 13.70
C LEU A 325 14.96 -5.45 14.21
N ARG A 326 15.74 -6.06 13.31
CA ARG A 326 16.81 -6.99 13.69
C ARG A 326 17.94 -6.34 14.48
N SER A 327 18.12 -5.04 14.40
CA SER A 327 19.10 -4.33 15.22
C SER A 327 18.57 -4.00 16.63
N VAL A 328 17.25 -4.03 16.84
CA VAL A 328 16.59 -3.68 18.11
C VAL A 328 16.12 -4.92 18.88
N THR A 329 15.48 -5.86 18.21
CA THR A 329 14.83 -7.01 18.87
C THR A 329 15.72 -7.89 19.72
N PRO A 330 17.05 -8.06 19.48
CA PRO A 330 17.91 -8.85 20.34
C PRO A 330 18.01 -8.33 21.79
N ASP A 331 17.79 -7.01 22.00
CA ASP A 331 17.81 -6.40 23.33
C ASP A 331 16.49 -6.63 24.10
N TYR A 332 15.46 -7.14 23.43
CA TYR A 332 14.11 -7.38 23.98
C TYR A 332 13.60 -8.81 23.72
N PRO A 333 14.33 -9.86 24.13
CA PRO A 333 14.07 -11.25 23.71
C PRO A 333 12.73 -11.81 24.22
N SER A 334 12.12 -11.19 25.22
CA SER A 334 10.80 -11.60 25.75
C SER A 334 9.62 -10.93 25.07
N VAL A 335 9.86 -9.88 24.26
CA VAL A 335 8.82 -9.09 23.59
C VAL A 335 8.64 -9.63 22.18
N LYS A 336 7.44 -10.10 21.88
CA LYS A 336 7.05 -10.48 20.50
C LYS A 336 6.62 -9.27 19.70
N TYR A 337 6.66 -9.37 18.37
CA TYR A 337 6.23 -8.28 17.51
C TYR A 337 5.44 -8.77 16.30
N CYS A 338 4.64 -7.85 15.73
CA CYS A 338 3.97 -7.99 14.45
C CYS A 338 3.95 -6.61 13.77
N PHE A 339 4.79 -6.44 12.76
CA PHE A 339 4.88 -5.23 11.95
C PHE A 339 4.33 -5.52 10.56
N LEU A 340 3.42 -4.68 10.09
CA LEU A 340 2.79 -4.76 8.79
C LEU A 340 3.27 -3.62 7.92
N ILE A 341 4.08 -3.92 6.92
CA ILE A 341 4.54 -2.94 5.94
C ILE A 341 3.52 -2.90 4.80
N GLU A 342 2.86 -1.78 4.66
CA GLU A 342 1.77 -1.60 3.71
C GLU A 342 2.26 -0.96 2.41
N TYR A 343 2.06 -1.64 1.30
CA TYR A 343 2.30 -1.11 -0.04
C TYR A 343 0.96 -0.82 -0.73
N PHE A 344 0.84 0.36 -1.27
CA PHE A 344 -0.35 0.80 -1.99
C PHE A 344 -0.08 0.83 -3.50
N PHE A 345 -1.01 0.32 -4.28
CA PHE A 345 -0.95 0.39 -5.74
C PHE A 345 -2.31 0.78 -6.32
N LEU A 346 -2.23 1.45 -7.47
CA LEU A 346 -3.35 1.74 -8.36
C LEU A 346 -3.09 0.97 -9.64
N ASP A 347 -4.00 0.09 -10.02
CA ASP A 347 -3.90 -0.69 -11.25
C ASP A 347 -5.18 -0.56 -12.12
N VAL A 348 -5.21 -1.29 -13.23
CA VAL A 348 -6.35 -1.34 -14.16
C VAL A 348 -7.60 -1.99 -13.54
N VAL A 349 -7.47 -2.68 -12.42
CA VAL A 349 -8.56 -3.35 -11.70
C VAL A 349 -9.09 -2.47 -10.57
N GLY A 350 -8.29 -1.49 -10.12
CA GLY A 350 -8.64 -0.57 -9.04
C GLY A 350 -7.50 -0.28 -8.08
N GLN A 351 -7.86 0.11 -6.86
CA GLN A 351 -6.90 0.32 -5.79
C GLN A 351 -6.69 -0.98 -5.04
N GLY A 352 -5.43 -1.33 -4.77
CA GLY A 352 -5.07 -2.50 -3.97
C GLY A 352 -4.01 -2.18 -2.93
N ARG A 353 -3.92 -3.06 -1.92
CA ARG A 353 -2.91 -3.00 -0.87
C ARG A 353 -2.29 -4.37 -0.68
N ILE A 354 -0.99 -4.40 -0.52
CA ILE A 354 -0.23 -5.61 -0.20
C ILE A 354 0.50 -5.35 1.11
N PHE A 355 0.62 -6.37 1.92
CA PHE A 355 1.30 -6.29 3.21
C PHE A 355 2.46 -7.27 3.25
N GLN A 356 3.62 -6.75 3.63
CA GLN A 356 4.70 -7.58 4.14
C GLN A 356 4.53 -7.70 5.65
N ILE A 357 4.55 -8.93 6.16
CA ILE A 357 4.40 -9.21 7.59
C ILE A 357 5.76 -9.58 8.16
N LEU A 358 6.23 -8.79 9.12
CA LEU A 358 7.43 -9.06 9.90
C LEU A 358 6.96 -9.43 11.31
N SER A 359 7.05 -10.71 11.70
CA SER A 359 6.42 -11.17 12.94
C SER A 359 7.12 -12.40 13.55
N ASP A 360 7.05 -12.49 14.88
CA ASP A 360 7.44 -13.66 15.67
C ASP A 360 6.31 -14.69 15.85
N PHE A 361 5.13 -14.43 15.29
CA PHE A 361 3.98 -15.33 15.40
C PHE A 361 3.82 -16.17 14.14
N ASN A 362 3.95 -17.48 14.25
CA ASN A 362 3.92 -18.40 13.10
C ASN A 362 2.60 -18.38 12.32
N ASP A 363 1.46 -18.20 13.01
CA ASP A 363 0.13 -18.33 12.39
C ASP A 363 -0.55 -16.96 12.09
N ILE A 364 0.11 -15.85 12.40
CA ILE A 364 -0.51 -14.52 12.25
C ILE A 364 -0.69 -14.13 10.78
N GLU A 365 0.22 -14.57 9.92
CA GLU A 365 0.16 -14.31 8.49
C GLU A 365 -1.06 -14.96 7.86
N GLU A 366 -1.35 -16.23 8.19
CA GLU A 366 -2.53 -16.93 7.72
C GLU A 366 -3.80 -16.29 8.27
N TYR A 367 -3.79 -15.90 9.56
CA TYR A 367 -4.92 -15.20 10.17
C TYR A 367 -5.24 -13.89 9.45
N ILE A 368 -4.24 -13.06 9.14
CA ILE A 368 -4.42 -11.78 8.43
C ILE A 368 -4.95 -12.01 7.01
N LYS A 369 -4.45 -13.03 6.30
CA LYS A 369 -4.92 -13.39 4.96
C LYS A 369 -6.36 -13.90 4.92
N CYS A 370 -6.79 -14.62 5.97
CA CYS A 370 -8.14 -15.18 6.07
C CYS A 370 -9.18 -14.17 6.59
N ASN A 371 -8.73 -13.09 7.23
CA ASN A 371 -9.58 -12.01 7.72
C ASN A 371 -9.27 -10.75 6.93
N PRO A 372 -9.76 -10.64 5.68
CA PRO A 372 -9.50 -9.50 4.84
C PRO A 372 -9.98 -8.23 5.55
N LEU A 373 -9.18 -7.18 5.44
CA LEU A 373 -9.41 -5.90 6.05
C LEU A 373 -10.79 -5.37 5.65
N VAL A 374 -11.64 -5.06 6.62
CA VAL A 374 -12.93 -4.43 6.37
C VAL A 374 -12.65 -2.97 6.03
N TYR A 375 -12.70 -2.65 4.73
CA TYR A 375 -12.61 -1.26 4.28
C TYR A 375 -13.95 -0.58 4.51
N TYR A 376 -14.00 0.34 5.46
CA TYR A 376 -15.07 1.33 5.47
C TYR A 376 -14.70 2.39 4.43
N THR A 377 -15.36 2.37 3.29
CA THR A 377 -15.35 3.51 2.37
C THR A 377 -15.95 4.72 3.08
N SER A 378 -15.46 5.92 2.78
CA SER A 378 -15.90 7.18 3.38
C SER A 378 -17.41 7.44 3.26
N ASP A 379 -18.11 6.64 2.48
CA ASP A 379 -19.54 6.79 2.12
C ASP A 379 -20.47 5.84 2.87
N GLY A 380 -19.96 5.06 3.84
CA GLY A 380 -20.81 4.19 4.69
C GLY A 380 -21.50 3.04 3.96
N LYS A 381 -21.03 2.65 2.77
CA LYS A 381 -21.52 1.48 2.04
C LYS A 381 -20.48 0.37 2.11
N SER A 382 -20.85 -0.74 2.74
CA SER A 382 -20.12 -2.01 2.82
C SER A 382 -20.13 -2.74 1.48
#